data_4c2b0447f6f2522ddc1c4aa0bb2945e0
#
_entry.id   4c2b0447f6f2522ddc1c4aa0bb2945e0
#
_cell.length_a   1.000
_cell.length_b   1.000
_cell.length_c   1.000
_cell.angle_alpha   90.00
_cell.angle_beta   90.00
_cell.angle_gamma   90.00
#
_symmetry.space_group_name_H-M   'P 1'
#
loop_
_entity.id
_entity.type
_entity.pdbx_description
1 polymer ?
#
loop_
_entity_poly.entity_id
_entity_poly.type
_entity_poly.pdbx_seq_one_letter_code
_entity_poly.pdbx_strand_id
1 'polypeptide(L)'
;MPRNCKNNLSTGGKYQEELLEEAVRFYARDLMSTRMANTLKIKVHVRKTVLKNGTLGQVINNCKGSIKQNEYLITLDYKAFTADMLRTLAHEMIHVMQIATKKLQYRYWKSDKKLHFRWNGEEMGELSKFPYINQPHEIEARENQEGLFKRFYFS
;
A
#
# COMPACT_ATOMS: atom_id res chain seq x y z
N MET A 1 -15.33 -13.96 -14.44
CA MET A 1 -14.78 -15.14 -13.76
C MET A 1 -13.73 -14.69 -12.74
N PRO A 2 -13.72 -15.28 -11.56
CA PRO A 2 -12.65 -14.97 -10.61
C PRO A 2 -11.30 -15.42 -11.16
N ARG A 3 -10.25 -14.66 -10.92
CA ARG A 3 -8.89 -15.03 -11.29
C ARG A 3 -8.50 -16.30 -10.56
N ASN A 4 -8.03 -17.29 -11.28
CA ASN A 4 -7.69 -18.58 -10.71
C ASN A 4 -6.36 -18.50 -9.95
N CYS A 5 -6.45 -18.24 -8.67
CA CYS A 5 -5.29 -18.18 -7.77
C CYS A 5 -4.90 -19.55 -7.19
N LYS A 6 -5.66 -20.61 -7.51
CA LYS A 6 -5.49 -21.90 -6.85
C LYS A 6 -4.24 -22.68 -7.28
N ASN A 7 -3.74 -22.43 -8.47
CA ASN A 7 -2.66 -23.25 -9.03
C ASN A 7 -1.25 -22.77 -8.67
N ASN A 8 -1.11 -21.75 -7.81
CA ASN A 8 0.16 -21.07 -7.64
C ASN A 8 0.77 -21.19 -6.27
N LEU A 9 0.14 -21.93 -5.38
CA LEU A 9 0.63 -22.12 -4.02
C LEU A 9 1.93 -22.91 -3.93
N SER A 10 2.24 -23.69 -4.97
CA SER A 10 3.41 -24.59 -4.96
C SER A 10 4.62 -24.06 -5.73
N THR A 11 4.45 -23.06 -6.57
CA THR A 11 5.52 -22.63 -7.48
C THR A 11 5.95 -21.16 -7.29
N GLY A 12 5.49 -20.51 -6.27
CA GLY A 12 5.80 -19.19 -5.69
C GLY A 12 6.69 -18.17 -6.41
N GLY A 13 7.20 -18.49 -7.58
CA GLY A 13 8.18 -17.71 -8.28
C GLY A 13 7.57 -16.71 -9.26
N LYS A 14 7.87 -16.92 -10.52
CA LYS A 14 7.58 -15.98 -11.61
C LYS A 14 6.09 -15.64 -11.78
N TYR A 15 5.21 -16.62 -11.63
CA TYR A 15 3.77 -16.40 -11.82
C TYR A 15 3.18 -15.49 -10.72
N GLN A 16 3.61 -15.70 -9.48
CA GLN A 16 3.17 -14.85 -8.37
C GLN A 16 3.63 -13.41 -8.58
N GLU A 17 4.87 -13.20 -9.03
CA GLU A 17 5.41 -11.89 -9.35
C GLU A 17 4.59 -11.20 -10.45
N GLU A 18 4.28 -11.92 -11.53
CA GLU A 18 3.46 -11.40 -12.63
C GLU A 18 2.06 -11.01 -12.16
N LEU A 19 1.44 -11.82 -11.31
CA LEU A 19 0.12 -11.54 -10.74
C LEU A 19 0.14 -10.30 -9.86
N LEU A 20 1.15 -10.16 -9.01
CA LEU A 20 1.30 -8.98 -8.14
C LEU A 20 1.55 -7.71 -8.96
N GLU A 21 2.38 -7.78 -9.99
CA GLU A 21 2.61 -6.64 -10.91
C GLU A 21 1.33 -6.24 -11.64
N GLU A 22 0.56 -7.22 -12.10
CA GLU A 22 -0.73 -6.97 -12.74
C GLU A 22 -1.71 -6.31 -11.77
N ALA A 23 -1.76 -6.79 -10.53
CA ALA A 23 -2.59 -6.20 -9.49
C ALA A 23 -2.17 -4.76 -9.17
N VAL A 24 -0.88 -4.48 -9.07
CA VAL A 24 -0.38 -3.10 -8.86
C VAL A 24 -0.87 -2.18 -9.97
N ARG A 25 -0.74 -2.59 -11.22
CA ARG A 25 -1.21 -1.78 -12.35
C ARG A 25 -2.72 -1.54 -12.30
N PHE A 26 -3.49 -2.59 -11.99
CA PHE A 26 -4.93 -2.48 -11.87
C PHE A 26 -5.33 -1.54 -10.73
N TYR A 27 -4.77 -1.74 -9.55
CA TYR A 27 -5.09 -0.91 -8.37
C TYR A 27 -4.70 0.55 -8.58
N ALA A 28 -3.54 0.81 -9.17
CA ALA A 28 -3.12 2.17 -9.46
C ALA A 28 -4.12 2.89 -10.40
N ARG A 29 -4.57 2.20 -11.43
CA ARG A 29 -5.53 2.76 -12.40
C ARG A 29 -6.93 2.93 -11.83
N ASP A 30 -7.33 2.05 -10.90
CA ASP A 30 -8.62 2.15 -10.22
C ASP A 30 -8.63 3.32 -9.22
N LEU A 31 -7.53 3.53 -8.51
CA LEU A 31 -7.42 4.51 -7.43
C LEU A 31 -7.05 5.91 -7.88
N MET A 32 -6.38 6.05 -9.01
CA MET A 32 -5.78 7.32 -9.45
C MET A 32 -6.06 7.57 -10.93
N SER A 33 -5.83 8.82 -11.38
CA SER A 33 -5.86 9.12 -12.82
C SER A 33 -4.82 8.28 -13.55
N THR A 34 -5.07 7.97 -14.82
CA THR A 34 -4.12 7.26 -15.67
C THR A 34 -2.77 7.96 -15.73
N ARG A 35 -2.77 9.29 -15.82
CA ARG A 35 -1.55 10.09 -15.82
C ARG A 35 -0.72 9.87 -14.56
N MET A 36 -1.34 9.95 -13.40
CA MET A 36 -0.65 9.74 -12.12
C MET A 36 -0.19 8.28 -11.98
N ALA A 37 -1.04 7.32 -12.28
CA ALA A 37 -0.70 5.90 -12.22
C ALA A 37 0.53 5.57 -13.07
N ASN A 38 0.66 6.18 -14.24
CA ASN A 38 1.80 5.96 -15.14
C ASN A 38 3.12 6.58 -14.64
N THR A 39 3.07 7.53 -13.72
CA THR A 39 4.27 8.17 -13.16
C THR A 39 4.85 7.41 -11.97
N LEU A 40 4.08 6.51 -11.36
CA LEU A 40 4.50 5.80 -10.16
C LEU A 40 5.43 4.65 -10.47
N LYS A 41 6.47 4.50 -9.65
CA LYS A 41 7.38 3.36 -9.66
C LYS A 41 7.16 2.57 -8.39
N ILE A 42 6.52 1.42 -8.52
CA ILE A 42 6.14 0.60 -7.38
C ILE A 42 6.84 -0.74 -7.49
N LYS A 43 7.62 -1.07 -6.47
CA LYS A 43 8.25 -2.38 -6.32
C LYS A 43 7.52 -3.15 -5.22
N VAL A 44 7.25 -4.41 -5.48
CA VAL A 44 6.64 -5.31 -4.50
C VAL A 44 7.66 -6.40 -4.16
N HIS A 45 8.00 -6.48 -2.89
CA HIS A 45 8.86 -7.54 -2.35
C HIS A 45 8.05 -8.48 -1.48
N VAL A 46 8.15 -9.77 -1.75
CA VAL A 46 7.60 -10.80 -0.89
C VAL A 46 8.75 -11.34 -0.03
N ARG A 47 8.65 -11.16 1.27
CA ARG A 47 9.71 -11.55 2.21
C ARG A 47 9.31 -12.71 3.09
N LYS A 48 10.30 -13.53 3.43
CA LYS A 48 10.12 -14.70 4.31
C LYS A 48 10.07 -14.35 5.79
N THR A 49 10.49 -13.15 6.18
CA THR A 49 10.50 -12.71 7.55
C THR A 49 9.18 -12.04 7.91
N VAL A 50 8.62 -12.45 9.05
CA VAL A 50 7.44 -11.80 9.61
C VAL A 50 7.75 -10.31 9.83
N LEU A 51 6.94 -9.45 9.27
CA LEU A 51 7.00 -8.03 9.52
C LEU A 51 6.69 -7.76 11.00
N LYS A 52 7.28 -6.69 11.56
CA LYS A 52 7.07 -6.33 12.97
C LYS A 52 5.57 -6.24 13.28
N ASN A 53 5.18 -6.75 14.48
CA ASN A 53 3.81 -6.70 14.97
C ASN A 53 2.78 -7.55 14.21
N GLY A 54 3.21 -8.61 13.51
CA GLY A 54 2.30 -9.47 12.76
C GLY A 54 1.64 -8.80 11.54
N THR A 55 2.19 -7.68 11.09
CA THR A 55 1.72 -6.97 9.90
C THR A 55 1.95 -7.82 8.66
N LEU A 56 0.95 -7.97 7.81
CA LEU A 56 1.05 -8.74 6.57
C LEU A 56 1.67 -7.95 5.42
N GLY A 57 1.72 -6.63 5.54
CA GLY A 57 2.33 -5.76 4.53
C GLY A 57 2.69 -4.40 5.08
N GLN A 58 3.53 -3.69 4.37
CA GLN A 58 3.84 -2.29 4.63
C GLN A 58 4.29 -1.58 3.36
N VAL A 59 4.06 -0.29 3.29
CA VAL A 59 4.56 0.56 2.23
C VAL A 59 5.62 1.53 2.77
N ILE A 60 6.70 1.67 2.03
CA ILE A 60 7.75 2.65 2.30
C ILE A 60 7.89 3.54 1.09
N ASN A 61 7.78 4.85 1.32
CA ASN A 61 8.14 5.83 0.32
C ASN A 61 9.63 6.16 0.48
N ASN A 62 10.40 5.97 -0.57
CA ASN A 62 11.84 6.20 -0.57
C ASN A 62 12.20 7.70 -0.60
N CYS A 63 11.52 8.50 0.20
CA CYS A 63 11.80 9.93 0.35
C CYS A 63 12.96 10.20 1.33
N LYS A 64 14.08 9.50 1.17
CA LYS A 64 15.30 9.96 1.86
C LYS A 64 15.91 11.13 1.10
N GLY A 65 15.55 12.33 1.54
CA GLY A 65 16.35 13.54 1.29
C GLY A 65 16.25 14.18 -0.09
N SER A 66 15.18 14.08 -0.76
CA SER A 66 14.80 14.78 -1.98
C SER A 66 14.50 13.86 -3.16
N ILE A 67 13.46 14.13 -3.86
CA ILE A 67 13.35 14.04 -5.31
C ILE A 67 12.50 12.90 -5.85
N LYS A 68 12.33 11.75 -5.18
CA LYS A 68 11.56 10.66 -5.81
C LYS A 68 10.25 10.38 -5.07
N GLN A 69 9.36 11.37 -5.07
CA GLN A 69 8.02 11.27 -4.47
C GLN A 69 7.13 10.23 -5.14
N ASN A 70 7.59 9.63 -6.24
CA ASN A 70 6.85 8.65 -7.03
C ASN A 70 7.39 7.22 -6.90
N GLU A 71 8.37 6.99 -6.03
CA GLU A 71 8.92 5.65 -5.81
C GLU A 71 8.42 5.06 -4.49
N TYR A 72 7.90 3.84 -4.57
CA TYR A 72 7.33 3.13 -3.42
C TYR A 72 7.83 1.68 -3.40
N LEU A 73 8.11 1.19 -2.21
CA LEU A 73 8.41 -0.21 -1.95
C LEU A 73 7.31 -0.78 -1.07
N ILE A 74 6.61 -1.78 -1.58
CA ILE A 74 5.61 -2.54 -0.83
C ILE A 74 6.23 -3.88 -0.46
N THR A 75 6.20 -4.20 0.83
CA THR A 75 6.68 -5.48 1.35
C THR A 75 5.49 -6.30 1.83
N LEU A 76 5.38 -7.52 1.35
CA LEU A 76 4.32 -8.46 1.72
C LEU A 76 4.91 -9.69 2.41
N ASP A 77 4.14 -10.29 3.33
CA ASP A 77 4.53 -11.54 3.96
C ASP A 77 4.26 -12.72 3.03
N TYR A 78 5.29 -13.51 2.74
CA TYR A 78 5.19 -14.65 1.83
C TYR A 78 4.32 -15.80 2.37
N LYS A 79 4.11 -15.87 3.68
CA LYS A 79 3.28 -16.90 4.31
C LYS A 79 1.79 -16.70 4.09
N ALA A 80 1.38 -15.51 3.64
CA ALA A 80 -0.01 -15.25 3.32
C ALA A 80 -0.44 -16.04 2.08
N PHE A 81 -1.69 -16.49 2.06
CA PHE A 81 -2.29 -17.04 0.86
C PHE A 81 -2.36 -15.96 -0.23
N THR A 82 -2.37 -16.38 -1.50
CA THR A 82 -2.38 -15.44 -2.64
C THR A 82 -3.53 -14.42 -2.55
N ALA A 83 -4.73 -14.87 -2.17
CA ALA A 83 -5.86 -13.96 -1.98
C ALA A 83 -5.59 -12.92 -0.87
N ASP A 84 -5.00 -13.35 0.23
CA ASP A 84 -4.64 -12.45 1.33
C ASP A 84 -3.53 -11.48 0.95
N MET A 85 -2.56 -11.94 0.15
CA MET A 85 -1.55 -11.04 -0.42
C MET A 85 -2.18 -9.96 -1.30
N LEU A 86 -3.14 -10.33 -2.12
CA LEU A 86 -3.84 -9.40 -3.01
C LEU A 86 -4.68 -8.38 -2.23
N ARG A 87 -5.32 -8.80 -1.11
CA ARG A 87 -6.03 -7.90 -0.20
C ARG A 87 -5.08 -6.94 0.49
N THR A 88 -3.97 -7.46 1.01
CA THR A 88 -2.94 -6.66 1.67
C THR A 88 -2.33 -5.68 0.68
N LEU A 89 -2.05 -6.12 -0.55
CA LEU A 89 -1.55 -5.25 -1.60
C LEU A 89 -2.56 -4.13 -1.91
N ALA A 90 -3.86 -4.43 -1.94
CA ALA A 90 -4.90 -3.43 -2.13
C ALA A 90 -4.86 -2.37 -1.01
N HIS A 91 -4.72 -2.79 0.24
CA HIS A 91 -4.56 -1.91 1.39
C HIS A 91 -3.34 -0.98 1.22
N GLU A 92 -2.19 -1.53 0.90
CA GLU A 92 -0.96 -0.77 0.72
C GLU A 92 -1.03 0.17 -0.50
N MET A 93 -1.71 -0.25 -1.56
CA MET A 93 -1.91 0.61 -2.74
C MET A 93 -2.82 1.81 -2.43
N ILE A 94 -3.77 1.66 -1.51
CA ILE A 94 -4.56 2.80 -1.03
C ILE A 94 -3.65 3.81 -0.33
N HIS A 95 -2.70 3.34 0.49
CA HIS A 95 -1.71 4.24 1.11
C HIS A 95 -0.82 4.93 0.06
N VAL A 96 -0.41 4.22 -0.97
CA VAL A 96 0.33 4.83 -2.10
C VAL A 96 -0.49 5.96 -2.72
N MET A 97 -1.76 5.73 -2.98
CA MET A 97 -2.66 6.76 -3.51
C MET A 97 -2.76 7.96 -2.57
N GLN A 98 -2.94 7.72 -1.28
CA GLN A 98 -3.06 8.78 -0.27
C GLN A 98 -1.81 9.67 -0.25
N ILE A 99 -0.63 9.08 -0.32
CA ILE A 99 0.64 9.81 -0.33
C ILE A 99 0.87 10.50 -1.67
N ALA A 100 0.67 9.80 -2.77
CA ALA A 100 0.91 10.33 -4.12
C ALA A 100 -0.01 11.51 -4.46
N THR A 101 -1.27 11.47 -4.00
CA THR A 101 -2.24 12.56 -4.19
C THR A 101 -2.13 13.65 -3.13
N LYS A 102 -1.20 13.52 -2.19
CA LYS A 102 -1.01 14.43 -1.04
C LYS A 102 -2.23 14.51 -0.11
N LYS A 103 -3.09 13.52 -0.16
CA LYS A 103 -4.18 13.35 0.80
C LYS A 103 -3.63 13.09 2.20
N LEU A 104 -2.56 12.30 2.28
CA LEU A 104 -1.78 12.04 3.48
C LEU A 104 -0.39 12.63 3.29
N GLN A 105 0.04 13.49 4.22
CA GLN A 105 1.38 14.07 4.25
C GLN A 105 1.99 13.91 5.63
N TYR A 106 3.16 13.27 5.69
CA TYR A 106 3.93 13.18 6.93
C TYR A 106 4.93 14.31 7.01
N ARG A 107 5.11 14.86 8.22
CA ARG A 107 6.08 15.91 8.52
C ARG A 107 6.78 15.61 9.82
N TYR A 108 8.11 15.56 9.78
CA TYR A 108 8.91 15.49 10.99
C TYR A 108 9.22 16.91 11.47
N TRP A 109 8.79 17.26 12.67
CA TRP A 109 9.05 18.56 13.26
C TRP A 109 10.30 18.50 14.14
N LYS A 110 11.31 19.29 13.79
CA LYS A 110 12.56 19.38 14.54
C LYS A 110 12.36 19.97 15.93
N SER A 111 11.36 20.82 16.11
CA SER A 111 11.06 21.52 17.37
C SER A 111 10.69 20.57 18.51
N ASP A 112 9.88 19.54 18.22
CA ASP A 112 9.45 18.55 19.21
C ASP A 112 10.01 17.15 18.95
N LYS A 113 10.75 16.96 17.84
CA LYS A 113 11.32 15.70 17.37
C LYS A 113 10.29 14.58 17.16
N LYS A 114 9.11 14.98 16.70
CA LYS A 114 7.98 14.06 16.51
C LYS A 114 7.45 14.12 15.09
N LEU A 115 6.85 13.00 14.67
CA LEU A 115 6.20 12.87 13.37
C LEU A 115 4.79 13.44 13.47
N HIS A 116 4.49 14.43 12.64
CA HIS A 116 3.19 15.05 12.47
C HIS A 116 2.61 14.66 11.12
N PHE A 117 1.31 14.78 10.94
CA PHE A 117 0.69 14.47 9.65
C PHE A 117 -0.45 15.42 9.31
N ARG A 118 -0.71 15.53 8.01
CA ARG A 118 -1.87 16.19 7.44
C ARG A 118 -2.77 15.18 6.77
N TRP A 119 -4.05 15.40 6.90
CA TRP A 119 -5.07 14.60 6.25
C TRP A 119 -6.06 15.52 5.54
N ASN A 120 -6.23 15.33 4.22
CA ASN A 120 -7.08 16.20 3.39
C ASN A 120 -6.79 17.69 3.55
N GLY A 121 -5.51 18.05 3.68
CA GLY A 121 -5.08 19.44 3.86
C GLY A 121 -5.17 19.97 5.29
N GLU A 122 -5.77 19.22 6.22
CA GLU A 122 -5.86 19.60 7.63
C GLU A 122 -4.67 19.09 8.43
N GLU A 123 -4.10 19.98 9.27
CA GLU A 123 -3.08 19.59 10.24
C GLU A 123 -3.70 18.77 11.36
N MET A 124 -3.34 17.50 11.46
CA MET A 124 -3.89 16.58 12.45
C MET A 124 -3.06 16.54 13.75
N GLY A 125 -1.82 17.00 13.70
CA GLY A 125 -0.92 16.99 14.82
C GLY A 125 -0.02 15.75 14.86
N GLU A 126 0.41 15.39 16.06
CA GLU A 126 1.34 14.28 16.27
C GLU A 126 0.69 12.93 15.99
N LEU A 127 1.33 12.14 15.13
CA LEU A 127 0.81 10.84 14.71
C LEU A 127 0.66 9.87 15.91
N SER A 128 1.58 9.90 16.86
CA SER A 128 1.56 9.01 18.02
C SER A 128 0.37 9.23 18.97
N LYS A 129 -0.31 10.37 18.88
CA LYS A 129 -1.53 10.65 19.65
C LYS A 129 -2.77 9.96 19.10
N PHE A 130 -2.68 9.42 17.88
CA PHE A 130 -3.77 8.67 17.25
C PHE A 130 -3.47 7.18 17.37
N PRO A 131 -4.28 6.39 18.08
CA PRO A 131 -4.21 4.94 17.98
C PRO A 131 -4.35 4.50 16.52
N TYR A 132 -3.63 3.46 16.12
CA TYR A 132 -3.62 2.97 14.74
C TYR A 132 -5.04 2.83 14.15
N ILE A 133 -5.96 2.27 14.95
CA ILE A 133 -7.35 2.04 14.53
C ILE A 133 -8.11 3.33 14.23
N ASN A 134 -7.70 4.46 14.81
CA ASN A 134 -8.34 5.77 14.68
C ASN A 134 -7.64 6.70 13.68
N GLN A 135 -6.53 6.27 13.10
CA GLN A 135 -5.86 7.06 12.08
C GLN A 135 -6.71 7.12 10.81
N PRO A 136 -7.04 8.33 10.30
CA PRO A 136 -8.01 8.46 9.20
C PRO A 136 -7.57 7.75 7.92
N HIS A 137 -6.28 7.74 7.62
CA HIS A 137 -5.75 7.03 6.46
C HIS A 137 -5.89 5.50 6.59
N GLU A 138 -5.76 4.97 7.80
CA GLU A 138 -5.98 3.55 8.06
C GLU A 138 -7.46 3.16 7.99
N ILE A 139 -8.34 4.04 8.47
CA ILE A 139 -9.78 3.84 8.37
C ILE A 139 -10.19 3.75 6.90
N GLU A 140 -9.75 4.71 6.09
CA GLU A 140 -10.06 4.72 4.64
C GLU A 140 -9.51 3.47 3.95
N ALA A 141 -8.27 3.07 4.27
CA ALA A 141 -7.66 1.89 3.67
C ALA A 141 -8.44 0.62 4.02
N ARG A 142 -8.82 0.43 5.28
CA ARG A 142 -9.62 -0.73 5.71
C ARG A 142 -11.00 -0.77 5.06
N GLU A 143 -11.66 0.38 4.95
CA GLU A 143 -13.00 0.46 4.36
C GLU A 143 -13.01 0.14 2.87
N ASN A 144 -11.94 0.45 2.15
CA ASN A 144 -11.90 0.36 0.69
C ASN A 144 -11.10 -0.84 0.16
N GLN A 145 -10.29 -1.48 0.97
CA GLN A 145 -9.42 -2.56 0.51
C GLN A 145 -10.17 -3.76 -0.08
N GLU A 146 -11.25 -4.18 0.55
CA GLU A 146 -11.99 -5.35 0.09
C GLU A 146 -12.70 -5.10 -1.24
N GLY A 147 -13.30 -3.92 -1.41
CA GLY A 147 -13.90 -3.53 -2.68
C GLY A 147 -12.89 -3.47 -3.81
N LEU A 148 -11.73 -2.88 -3.56
CA LEU A 148 -10.63 -2.80 -4.52
C LEU A 148 -10.11 -4.18 -4.90
N PHE A 149 -9.87 -5.04 -3.91
CA PHE A 149 -9.47 -6.43 -4.12
C PHE A 149 -10.47 -7.19 -5.00
N LYS A 150 -11.76 -7.09 -4.69
CA LYS A 150 -12.80 -7.79 -5.44
C LYS A 150 -12.89 -7.34 -6.89
N ARG A 151 -12.74 -6.06 -7.17
CA ARG A 151 -12.74 -5.54 -8.54
C ARG A 151 -11.62 -6.16 -9.37
N PHE A 152 -10.45 -6.34 -8.80
CA PHE A 152 -9.34 -7.02 -9.46
C PHE A 152 -9.59 -8.52 -9.59
N TYR A 153 -9.97 -9.17 -8.49
CA TYR A 153 -10.09 -10.62 -8.41
C TYR A 153 -11.15 -11.17 -9.36
N PHE A 154 -12.24 -10.44 -9.54
CA PHE A 154 -13.34 -10.82 -10.42
C PHE A 154 -13.30 -10.13 -11.80
N SER A 155 -12.23 -9.46 -12.10
CA SER A 155 -12.07 -8.80 -13.42
C SER A 155 -11.80 -9.79 -14.56
#